data_4eade2a17a3ebb80313121d41119b004
#
_entry.id   4eade2a17a3ebb80313121d41119b004
#
_cell.length_a   1.000
_cell.length_b   1.000
_cell.length_c   1.000
_cell.angle_alpha   90.00
_cell.angle_beta   90.00
_cell.angle_gamma   90.00
#
_symmetry.space_group_name_H-M   'P 1'
#
loop_
_entity.id
_entity.type
_entity.pdbx_description
1 polymer ?
#
loop_
_entity_poly.entity_id
_entity_poly.type
_entity_poly.pdbx_seq_one_letter_code
_entity_poly.pdbx_strand_id
1 'polypeptide(L)'
;MFTSDDDKQLIARLNNGIDLCLTRQKPYFMPFMSERKQALLVSKLKKAYFDNYLFFGGYDDSERKMLGLFFDEPSTSMFPICGIEFSFRKCDRLTHRDFLGSLMSLGIERETVGDILVEDGRAVVFVKAELSDYVKSQISKVGRVGVKVDDADLSRLPQGRGVEEKTFIVSSLRLDNIVAAVCKLSREKTKTVIMSDSVCVNFEETKNVSFNLKENDVFTIRGKGKFVLKGILGTTGKGRMRISVTHYK
;
A
#
# COMPACT_ATOMS: atom_id res chain seq x y z
N MET A 1 -9.90 -21.53 -0.46
CA MET A 1 -9.03 -20.40 -0.12
C MET A 1 -8.51 -20.63 1.29
N PHE A 2 -7.25 -21.02 1.42
CA PHE A 2 -6.65 -21.27 2.75
C PHE A 2 -6.35 -19.92 3.38
N THR A 3 -7.07 -19.57 4.42
CA THR A 3 -6.82 -18.38 5.23
C THR A 3 -5.59 -18.66 6.08
N SER A 4 -4.54 -17.84 5.97
CA SER A 4 -3.35 -17.97 6.82
C SER A 4 -3.71 -17.74 8.29
N ASP A 5 -2.87 -18.18 9.22
CA ASP A 5 -3.12 -17.92 10.65
C ASP A 5 -3.13 -16.42 10.95
N ASP A 6 -2.30 -15.63 10.28
CA ASP A 6 -2.35 -14.16 10.31
C ASP A 6 -3.70 -13.61 9.87
N ASP A 7 -4.31 -14.18 8.83
CA ASP A 7 -5.61 -13.72 8.34
C ASP A 7 -6.73 -14.07 9.34
N LYS A 8 -6.64 -15.23 10.00
CA LYS A 8 -7.59 -15.63 11.06
C LYS A 8 -7.51 -14.68 12.27
N GLN A 9 -6.30 -14.35 12.72
CA GLN A 9 -6.08 -13.39 13.80
C GLN A 9 -6.58 -12.00 13.44
N LEU A 10 -6.34 -11.55 12.21
CA LEU A 10 -6.83 -10.27 11.72
C LEU A 10 -8.36 -10.20 11.71
N ILE A 11 -9.03 -11.28 11.28
CA ILE A 11 -10.49 -11.39 11.28
C ILE A 11 -11.05 -11.43 12.70
N ALA A 12 -10.41 -12.18 13.60
CA ALA A 12 -10.80 -12.22 15.01
C ALA A 12 -10.70 -10.83 15.67
N ARG A 13 -9.62 -10.08 15.35
CA ARG A 13 -9.43 -8.70 15.81
C ARG A 13 -10.49 -7.75 15.25
N LEU A 14 -10.91 -7.94 13.99
CA LEU A 14 -12.00 -7.17 13.39
C LEU A 14 -13.32 -7.40 14.15
N ASN A 15 -13.70 -8.67 14.39
CA ASN A 15 -14.95 -9.00 15.05
C ASN A 15 -14.98 -8.42 16.49
N ASN A 16 -13.90 -8.60 17.24
CA ASN A 16 -13.77 -7.98 18.56
C ASN A 16 -13.82 -6.44 18.51
N GLY A 17 -13.23 -5.84 17.47
CA GLY A 17 -13.28 -4.39 17.24
C GLY A 17 -14.70 -3.87 17.00
N ILE A 18 -15.49 -4.59 16.21
CA ILE A 18 -16.92 -4.27 15.97
C ILE A 18 -17.69 -4.34 17.30
N ASP A 19 -17.52 -5.43 18.06
CA ASP A 19 -18.21 -5.62 19.35
C ASP A 19 -17.83 -4.51 20.34
N LEU A 20 -16.57 -4.15 20.44
CA LEU A 20 -16.09 -3.06 21.29
C LEU A 20 -16.63 -1.70 20.88
N CYS A 21 -16.63 -1.42 19.57
CA CYS A 21 -17.17 -0.18 19.02
C CYS A 21 -18.65 -0.01 19.39
N LEU A 22 -19.45 -1.04 19.15
CA LEU A 22 -20.89 -1.02 19.43
C LEU A 22 -21.20 -0.96 20.93
N THR A 23 -20.50 -1.78 21.75
CA THR A 23 -20.75 -1.85 23.19
C THR A 23 -20.32 -0.58 23.91
N ARG A 24 -19.17 0.00 23.51
CA ARG A 24 -18.63 1.20 24.17
C ARG A 24 -19.12 2.51 23.56
N GLN A 25 -19.80 2.44 22.42
CA GLN A 25 -20.22 3.61 21.64
C GLN A 25 -19.06 4.59 21.37
N LYS A 26 -17.88 4.01 21.05
CA LYS A 26 -16.66 4.77 20.76
C LYS A 26 -15.95 4.19 19.54
N PRO A 27 -15.24 5.02 18.76
CA PRO A 27 -14.45 4.52 17.65
C PRO A 27 -13.39 3.51 18.09
N TYR A 28 -13.20 2.49 17.26
CA TYR A 28 -12.13 1.51 17.43
C TYR A 28 -11.21 1.53 16.23
N PHE A 29 -9.89 1.62 16.44
CA PHE A 29 -8.91 1.71 15.37
C PHE A 29 -8.03 0.47 15.32
N MET A 30 -8.03 -0.19 14.18
CA MET A 30 -7.08 -1.26 13.88
C MET A 30 -5.76 -0.65 13.35
N PRO A 31 -4.61 -1.33 13.54
CA PRO A 31 -3.31 -0.84 13.11
C PRO A 31 -3.20 -0.61 11.61
N PHE A 32 -2.10 0.05 11.18
CA PHE A 32 -1.77 0.15 9.77
C PHE A 32 -1.60 -1.22 9.11
N MET A 33 -2.22 -1.38 7.97
CA MET A 33 -2.21 -2.63 7.22
C MET A 33 -1.98 -2.41 5.73
N SER A 34 -1.48 -3.45 5.06
CA SER A 34 -1.30 -3.45 3.61
C SER A 34 -2.63 -3.51 2.87
N GLU A 35 -2.64 -3.12 1.60
CA GLU A 35 -3.82 -3.16 0.72
C GLU A 35 -4.47 -4.56 0.66
N ARG A 36 -3.66 -5.66 0.69
CA ARG A 36 -4.18 -7.04 0.77
C ARG A 36 -5.04 -7.25 2.03
N LYS A 37 -4.54 -6.83 3.20
CA LYS A 37 -5.28 -6.95 4.47
C LYS A 37 -6.54 -6.07 4.46
N GLN A 38 -6.47 -4.86 3.89
CA GLN A 38 -7.64 -3.97 3.70
C GLN A 38 -8.72 -4.66 2.86
N ALA A 39 -8.37 -5.21 1.70
CA ALA A 39 -9.30 -5.90 0.82
C ALA A 39 -9.98 -7.10 1.52
N LEU A 40 -9.21 -7.88 2.30
CA LEU A 40 -9.75 -8.96 3.11
C LEU A 40 -10.80 -8.45 4.11
N LEU A 41 -10.49 -7.36 4.85
CA LEU A 41 -11.40 -6.81 5.85
C LEU A 41 -12.66 -6.20 5.22
N VAL A 42 -12.56 -5.52 4.08
CA VAL A 42 -13.73 -5.03 3.33
C VAL A 42 -14.70 -6.16 3.02
N SER A 43 -14.19 -7.32 2.57
CA SER A 43 -15.04 -8.48 2.29
C SER A 43 -15.76 -9.02 3.52
N LYS A 44 -15.13 -8.91 4.71
CA LYS A 44 -15.71 -9.35 5.99
C LYS A 44 -16.71 -8.35 6.54
N LEU A 45 -16.41 -7.04 6.47
CA LEU A 45 -17.31 -5.97 6.87
C LEU A 45 -18.63 -6.02 6.11
N LYS A 46 -18.58 -6.21 4.79
CA LYS A 46 -19.77 -6.41 3.96
C LYS A 46 -20.61 -7.62 4.40
N LYS A 47 -19.97 -8.73 4.78
CA LYS A 47 -20.67 -9.92 5.29
C LYS A 47 -21.28 -9.72 6.68
N ALA A 48 -20.66 -8.86 7.48
CA ALA A 48 -21.16 -8.49 8.81
C ALA A 48 -22.22 -7.38 8.77
N TYR A 49 -22.54 -6.83 7.57
CA TYR A 49 -23.44 -5.69 7.40
C TYR A 49 -23.04 -4.49 8.27
N PHE A 50 -21.72 -4.27 8.44
CA PHE A 50 -21.18 -3.15 9.18
C PHE A 50 -20.67 -2.09 8.21
N ASP A 51 -21.37 -0.97 8.08
CA ASP A 51 -21.11 0.06 7.07
C ASP A 51 -20.40 1.30 7.64
N ASN A 52 -20.43 1.51 8.96
CA ASN A 52 -19.80 2.65 9.63
C ASN A 52 -18.29 2.42 9.81
N TYR A 53 -17.55 2.33 8.72
CA TYR A 53 -16.09 2.18 8.75
C TYR A 53 -15.40 3.07 7.73
N LEU A 54 -14.13 3.37 8.00
CA LEU A 54 -13.30 4.15 7.10
C LEU A 54 -11.85 3.61 7.13
N PHE A 55 -11.19 3.59 5.97
CA PHE A 55 -9.76 3.35 5.87
C PHE A 55 -9.04 4.67 5.61
N PHE A 56 -8.06 4.99 6.45
CA PHE A 56 -7.27 6.21 6.32
C PHE A 56 -5.83 5.97 6.75
N GLY A 57 -4.87 6.59 6.06
CA GLY A 57 -3.44 6.43 6.34
C GLY A 57 -2.70 7.74 6.60
N GLY A 58 -3.45 8.85 6.81
CA GLY A 58 -2.89 10.17 7.06
C GLY A 58 -2.97 11.12 5.87
N TYR A 59 -3.20 10.61 4.66
CA TYR A 59 -3.42 11.37 3.43
C TYR A 59 -4.20 10.52 2.42
N ASP A 60 -4.76 11.13 1.37
CA ASP A 60 -5.75 10.49 0.48
C ASP A 60 -5.17 9.28 -0.28
N ASP A 61 -3.98 9.41 -0.85
CA ASP A 61 -3.34 8.37 -1.69
C ASP A 61 -2.53 7.35 -0.89
N SER A 62 -2.75 7.26 0.43
CA SER A 62 -2.00 6.33 1.28
C SER A 62 -2.22 4.87 0.89
N GLU A 63 -1.12 4.10 0.80
CA GLU A 63 -1.18 2.65 0.54
C GLU A 63 -1.47 1.88 1.84
N ARG A 64 -0.77 2.22 2.91
CA ARG A 64 -0.98 1.62 4.22
C ARG A 64 -1.99 2.43 5.01
N LYS A 65 -3.08 1.79 5.40
CA LYS A 65 -4.18 2.45 6.11
C LYS A 65 -4.51 1.75 7.41
N MET A 66 -4.95 2.52 8.38
CA MET A 66 -5.68 2.02 9.55
C MET A 66 -7.14 1.83 9.17
N LEU A 67 -7.80 0.87 9.80
CA LEU A 67 -9.26 0.75 9.74
C LEU A 67 -9.85 1.37 11.00
N GLY A 68 -10.68 2.38 10.83
CA GLY A 68 -11.56 2.91 11.86
C GLY A 68 -12.94 2.28 11.77
N LEU A 69 -13.45 1.79 12.89
CA LEU A 69 -14.84 1.33 13.08
C LEU A 69 -15.53 2.37 13.92
N PHE A 70 -16.70 2.84 13.50
CA PHE A 70 -17.38 3.96 14.14
C PHE A 70 -18.78 3.55 14.58
N PHE A 71 -19.20 4.06 15.75
CA PHE A 71 -20.58 3.96 16.21
C PHE A 71 -21.46 5.00 15.48
N ASP A 72 -20.93 6.20 15.36
CA ASP A 72 -21.53 7.32 14.64
C ASP A 72 -20.91 7.51 13.25
N GLU A 73 -21.06 8.69 12.63
CA GLU A 73 -20.55 9.01 11.32
C GLU A 73 -19.01 8.94 11.25
N PRO A 74 -18.45 8.20 10.27
CA PRO A 74 -17.00 8.07 10.12
C PRO A 74 -16.32 9.39 9.78
N SER A 75 -15.19 9.70 10.45
CA SER A 75 -14.40 10.89 10.16
C SER A 75 -12.90 10.61 10.14
N THR A 76 -12.19 11.16 9.15
CA THR A 76 -10.72 11.06 9.05
C THR A 76 -10.00 11.78 10.17
N SER A 77 -10.59 12.85 10.73
CA SER A 77 -10.01 13.63 11.82
C SER A 77 -9.89 12.86 13.15
N MET A 78 -10.62 11.76 13.30
CA MET A 78 -10.60 10.93 14.51
C MET A 78 -9.46 9.91 14.50
N PHE A 79 -8.78 9.71 13.37
CA PHE A 79 -7.71 8.73 13.29
C PHE A 79 -6.49 9.17 14.11
N PRO A 80 -5.96 8.28 14.97
CA PRO A 80 -4.77 8.56 15.77
C PRO A 80 -3.50 8.42 14.91
N ILE A 81 -3.37 9.25 13.88
CA ILE A 81 -2.26 9.24 12.93
C ILE A 81 -1.60 10.60 12.93
N CYS A 82 -0.27 10.64 12.90
CA CYS A 82 0.48 11.86 12.63
C CYS A 82 1.56 11.62 11.58
N GLY A 83 1.95 12.67 10.89
CA GLY A 83 3.09 12.72 9.99
C GLY A 83 4.31 13.30 10.70
N ILE A 84 5.46 12.66 10.55
CA ILE A 84 6.76 13.12 11.05
C ILE A 84 7.65 13.42 9.86
N GLU A 85 8.20 14.63 9.82
CA GLU A 85 9.11 15.06 8.77
C GLU A 85 10.58 14.87 9.18
N PHE A 86 11.36 14.31 8.28
CA PHE A 86 12.80 14.15 8.38
C PHE A 86 13.46 15.00 7.31
N SER A 87 14.24 15.99 7.73
CA SER A 87 15.03 16.84 6.84
C SER A 87 16.51 16.43 6.87
N PHE A 88 17.15 16.32 5.70
CA PHE A 88 18.54 15.95 5.54
C PHE A 88 19.16 16.66 4.31
N ARG A 89 20.48 16.53 4.12
CA ARG A 89 21.13 17.20 2.98
C ARG A 89 20.72 16.54 1.67
N LYS A 90 20.42 17.32 0.64
CA LYS A 90 20.01 16.82 -0.70
C LYS A 90 21.06 15.95 -1.39
N CYS A 91 22.33 16.04 -1.00
CA CYS A 91 23.38 15.16 -1.51
C CYS A 91 23.38 13.77 -0.89
N ASP A 92 22.76 13.59 0.27
CA ASP A 92 22.63 12.30 0.93
C ASP A 92 21.50 11.49 0.28
N ARG A 93 21.74 10.21 0.10
CA ARG A 93 20.76 9.30 -0.53
C ARG A 93 20.17 8.38 0.52
N LEU A 94 18.98 8.73 0.99
CA LEU A 94 18.19 7.89 1.89
C LEU A 94 17.02 7.30 1.14
N THR A 95 16.68 6.06 1.47
CA THR A 95 15.59 5.30 0.85
C THR A 95 14.53 4.96 1.87
N HIS A 96 13.35 4.55 1.41
CA HIS A 96 12.29 4.00 2.25
C HIS A 96 12.82 2.94 3.25
N ARG A 97 13.77 2.08 2.81
CA ARG A 97 14.33 1.01 3.66
C ARG A 97 15.15 1.55 4.82
N ASP A 98 15.86 2.64 4.61
CA ASP A 98 16.71 3.26 5.63
C ASP A 98 15.85 3.83 6.76
N PHE A 99 14.77 4.54 6.42
CA PHE A 99 13.81 5.04 7.40
C PHE A 99 13.10 3.90 8.14
N LEU A 100 12.58 2.91 7.40
CA LEU A 100 11.93 1.77 8.01
C LEU A 100 12.88 1.02 8.95
N GLY A 101 14.12 0.78 8.53
CA GLY A 101 15.14 0.13 9.35
C GLY A 101 15.44 0.89 10.63
N SER A 102 15.54 2.22 10.55
CA SER A 102 15.76 3.07 11.73
C SER A 102 14.60 3.01 12.72
N LEU A 103 13.37 3.01 12.25
CA LEU A 103 12.18 2.85 13.11
C LEU A 103 12.13 1.47 13.78
N MET A 104 12.37 0.42 12.99
CA MET A 104 12.38 -0.95 13.54
C MET A 104 13.50 -1.16 14.57
N SER A 105 14.64 -0.51 14.42
CA SER A 105 15.74 -0.56 15.40
C SER A 105 15.40 0.06 16.76
N LEU A 106 14.38 0.91 16.82
CA LEU A 106 13.82 1.45 18.07
C LEU A 106 12.81 0.52 18.74
N GLY A 107 12.58 -0.68 18.21
CA GLY A 107 11.56 -1.61 18.69
C GLY A 107 10.14 -1.25 18.25
N ILE A 108 9.97 -0.30 17.32
CA ILE A 108 8.66 0.09 16.79
C ILE A 108 8.13 -1.01 15.87
N GLU A 109 6.90 -1.46 16.10
CA GLU A 109 6.27 -2.50 15.30
C GLU A 109 5.84 -1.98 13.92
N ARG A 110 5.99 -2.80 12.88
CA ARG A 110 5.60 -2.43 11.50
C ARG A 110 4.13 -2.02 11.37
N GLU A 111 3.27 -2.56 12.23
CA GLU A 111 1.83 -2.28 12.25
C GLU A 111 1.48 -0.89 12.79
N THR A 112 2.40 -0.22 13.44
CA THR A 112 2.23 1.16 13.93
C THR A 112 2.77 2.21 12.96
N VAL A 113 3.38 1.78 11.86
CA VAL A 113 3.97 2.64 10.82
C VAL A 113 3.16 2.52 9.52
N GLY A 114 2.71 3.66 9.03
CA GLY A 114 2.02 3.84 7.76
C GLY A 114 2.98 3.89 6.57
N ASP A 115 2.73 4.83 5.68
CA ASP A 115 3.59 5.10 4.52
C ASP A 115 4.81 5.92 4.90
N ILE A 116 5.87 5.73 4.13
CA ILE A 116 7.12 6.48 4.19
C ILE A 116 7.34 7.09 2.81
N LEU A 117 7.16 8.39 2.71
CA LEU A 117 7.34 9.17 1.50
C LEU A 117 8.74 9.80 1.52
N VAL A 118 9.54 9.55 0.50
CA VAL A 118 10.92 10.02 0.44
C VAL A 118 11.17 10.80 -0.84
N GLU A 119 11.76 11.98 -0.70
CA GLU A 119 12.29 12.79 -1.79
C GLU A 119 13.71 13.27 -1.49
N ASP A 120 14.36 13.99 -2.39
CA ASP A 120 15.71 14.49 -2.17
C ASP A 120 15.75 15.53 -1.03
N GLY A 121 16.42 15.17 0.06
CA GLY A 121 16.60 16.03 1.23
C GLY A 121 15.47 16.00 2.25
N ARG A 122 14.40 15.24 2.00
CA ARG A 122 13.24 15.22 2.89
C ARG A 122 12.51 13.88 2.85
N ALA A 123 11.97 13.46 3.98
CA ALA A 123 11.02 12.34 4.04
C ALA A 123 9.89 12.64 5.03
N VAL A 124 8.71 12.10 4.76
CA VAL A 124 7.59 12.11 5.71
C VAL A 124 7.20 10.67 6.02
N VAL A 125 7.09 10.36 7.30
CA VAL A 125 6.70 9.06 7.82
C VAL A 125 5.39 9.21 8.59
N PHE A 126 4.40 8.43 8.24
CA PHE A 126 3.16 8.36 8.99
C PHE A 126 3.25 7.29 10.07
N VAL A 127 2.88 7.64 11.30
CA VAL A 127 2.92 6.74 12.46
C VAL A 127 1.64 6.90 13.28
N LYS A 128 1.41 5.97 14.19
CA LYS A 128 0.42 6.19 15.25
C LYS A 128 0.82 7.42 16.08
N ALA A 129 -0.15 8.28 16.39
CA ALA A 129 0.08 9.54 17.09
C ALA A 129 0.83 9.37 18.42
N GLU A 130 0.55 8.30 19.17
CA GLU A 130 1.21 7.96 20.44
C GLU A 130 2.72 7.76 20.34
N LEU A 131 3.24 7.48 19.14
CA LEU A 131 4.68 7.25 18.88
C LEU A 131 5.42 8.50 18.42
N SER A 132 4.71 9.59 18.13
CA SER A 132 5.30 10.78 17.51
C SER A 132 6.46 11.35 18.34
N ASP A 133 6.21 11.62 19.60
CA ASP A 133 7.20 12.24 20.48
C ASP A 133 8.38 11.30 20.74
N TYR A 134 8.11 10.00 20.85
CA TYR A 134 9.15 8.99 20.98
C TYR A 134 10.07 8.99 19.75
N VAL A 135 9.52 8.92 18.56
CA VAL A 135 10.30 8.95 17.30
C VAL A 135 11.11 10.24 17.18
N LYS A 136 10.49 11.40 17.43
CA LYS A 136 11.16 12.70 17.37
C LYS A 136 12.32 12.82 18.34
N SER A 137 12.20 12.23 19.55
CA SER A 137 13.23 12.27 20.58
C SER A 137 14.37 11.30 20.34
N GLN A 138 14.13 10.16 19.71
CA GLN A 138 15.12 9.09 19.57
C GLN A 138 15.90 9.11 18.25
N ILE A 139 15.33 9.65 17.18
CA ILE A 139 15.98 9.63 15.88
C ILE A 139 16.68 10.95 15.60
N SER A 140 18.01 10.91 15.64
CA SER A 140 18.89 11.99 15.17
C SER A 140 19.69 11.61 13.92
N LYS A 141 19.64 10.31 13.53
CA LYS A 141 20.32 9.77 12.35
C LYS A 141 19.45 8.68 11.71
N VAL A 142 19.50 8.60 10.38
CA VAL A 142 18.97 7.50 9.59
C VAL A 142 20.14 6.87 8.85
N GLY A 143 20.45 5.61 9.19
CA GLY A 143 21.71 4.99 8.77
C GLY A 143 22.92 5.81 9.28
N ARG A 144 23.70 6.37 8.35
CA ARG A 144 24.87 7.20 8.67
C ARG A 144 24.61 8.71 8.52
N VAL A 145 23.41 9.09 8.08
CA VAL A 145 23.03 10.47 7.76
C VAL A 145 22.36 11.11 8.97
N GLY A 146 22.86 12.28 9.38
CA GLY A 146 22.19 13.11 10.39
C GLY A 146 20.90 13.69 9.83
N VAL A 147 19.82 13.64 10.61
CA VAL A 147 18.50 14.16 10.23
C VAL A 147 17.96 15.10 11.30
N LYS A 148 17.22 16.12 10.86
CA LYS A 148 16.38 16.94 11.74
C LYS A 148 14.97 16.38 11.66
N VAL A 149 14.30 16.23 12.80
CA VAL A 149 12.98 15.61 12.90
C VAL A 149 11.99 16.59 13.50
N ASP A 150 10.91 16.86 12.78
CA ASP A 150 9.85 17.80 13.16
C ASP A 150 8.47 17.19 12.83
N ASP A 151 7.39 17.89 13.18
CA ASP A 151 6.05 17.55 12.71
C ASP A 151 5.93 17.85 11.20
N ALA A 152 5.26 16.99 10.47
CA ALA A 152 5.13 17.14 9.03
C ALA A 152 4.06 18.18 8.65
N ASP A 153 4.39 19.03 7.67
CA ASP A 153 3.40 19.82 6.96
C ASP A 153 2.67 18.94 5.93
N LEU A 154 1.46 18.51 6.27
CA LEU A 154 0.66 17.62 5.42
C LEU A 154 0.15 18.29 4.13
N SER A 155 0.20 19.62 4.02
CA SER A 155 -0.13 20.33 2.78
C SER A 155 0.95 20.18 1.70
N ARG A 156 2.16 19.73 2.08
CA ARG A 156 3.34 19.63 1.23
C ARG A 156 4.03 18.28 1.40
N LEU A 157 3.31 17.22 1.08
CA LEU A 157 3.88 15.87 1.15
C LEU A 157 4.90 15.64 0.02
N PRO A 158 5.99 14.90 0.30
CA PRO A 158 6.86 14.39 -0.75
C PRO A 158 6.02 13.65 -1.80
N GLN A 159 6.27 13.92 -3.07
CA GLN A 159 5.67 13.11 -4.12
C GLN A 159 6.20 11.68 -3.92
N GLY A 160 5.30 10.78 -3.54
CA GLY A 160 5.61 9.37 -3.31
C GLY A 160 6.29 8.73 -4.52
N ARG A 161 6.48 7.42 -4.51
CA ARG A 161 7.08 6.67 -5.64
C ARG A 161 6.51 7.19 -6.95
N GLY A 162 7.41 7.54 -7.88
CA GLY A 162 7.02 8.09 -9.16
C GLY A 162 5.98 7.19 -9.83
N VAL A 163 4.79 7.75 -10.03
CA VAL A 163 3.71 7.11 -10.75
C VAL A 163 3.89 7.43 -12.21
N GLU A 164 3.99 6.41 -13.04
CA GLU A 164 4.18 6.57 -14.48
C GLU A 164 3.07 5.85 -15.23
N GLU A 165 2.27 6.60 -15.97
CA GLU A 165 1.26 6.02 -16.84
C GLU A 165 1.86 5.65 -18.19
N LYS A 166 1.70 4.41 -18.60
CA LYS A 166 2.24 3.87 -19.86
C LYS A 166 1.16 3.18 -20.69
N THR A 167 1.23 3.40 -21.98
CA THR A 167 0.37 2.70 -22.94
C THR A 167 1.11 1.48 -23.51
N PHE A 168 0.41 0.34 -23.54
CA PHE A 168 0.91 -0.90 -24.12
C PHE A 168 -0.06 -1.44 -25.18
N ILE A 169 0.47 -2.19 -26.14
CA ILE A 169 -0.33 -2.90 -27.15
C ILE A 169 -0.23 -4.39 -26.84
N VAL A 170 -1.37 -5.01 -26.54
CA VAL A 170 -1.48 -6.42 -26.17
C VAL A 170 -2.50 -7.14 -27.06
N SER A 171 -2.38 -8.45 -27.18
CA SER A 171 -3.34 -9.25 -27.95
C SER A 171 -4.62 -9.56 -27.16
N SER A 172 -4.54 -9.59 -25.83
CA SER A 172 -5.67 -9.78 -24.91
C SER A 172 -5.32 -9.29 -23.51
N LEU A 173 -6.30 -9.21 -22.61
CA LEU A 173 -6.10 -8.85 -21.20
C LEU A 173 -5.58 -10.02 -20.34
N ARG A 174 -5.11 -11.08 -20.94
CA ARG A 174 -4.48 -12.19 -20.21
C ARG A 174 -3.21 -11.72 -19.52
N LEU A 175 -2.98 -12.23 -18.33
CA LEU A 175 -1.85 -11.90 -17.48
C LEU A 175 -0.51 -12.09 -18.19
N ASP A 176 -0.34 -13.21 -18.93
CA ASP A 176 0.87 -13.49 -19.68
C ASP A 176 1.17 -12.41 -20.76
N ASN A 177 0.15 -11.93 -21.46
CA ASN A 177 0.31 -10.89 -22.47
C ASN A 177 0.67 -9.54 -21.87
N ILE A 178 0.04 -9.19 -20.73
CA ILE A 178 0.27 -7.91 -20.05
C ILE A 178 1.65 -7.91 -19.40
N VAL A 179 2.02 -8.99 -18.67
CA VAL A 179 3.35 -9.13 -18.04
C VAL A 179 4.46 -9.11 -19.10
N ALA A 180 4.27 -9.80 -20.24
CA ALA A 180 5.22 -9.77 -21.35
C ALA A 180 5.43 -8.36 -21.88
N ALA A 181 4.35 -7.60 -22.07
CA ALA A 181 4.41 -6.23 -22.59
C ALA A 181 5.06 -5.26 -21.59
N VAL A 182 4.66 -5.31 -20.33
CA VAL A 182 5.15 -4.42 -19.25
C VAL A 182 6.62 -4.68 -18.94
N CYS A 183 7.03 -5.95 -18.87
CA CYS A 183 8.40 -6.34 -18.54
C CYS A 183 9.32 -6.46 -19.76
N LYS A 184 8.77 -6.35 -20.97
CA LYS A 184 9.50 -6.59 -22.24
C LYS A 184 10.15 -7.99 -22.26
N LEU A 185 9.40 -9.02 -21.86
CA LEU A 185 9.87 -10.39 -21.79
C LEU A 185 9.36 -11.24 -22.98
N SER A 186 10.13 -12.27 -23.34
CA SER A 186 9.62 -13.31 -24.23
C SER A 186 8.51 -14.12 -23.57
N ARG A 187 7.69 -14.81 -24.37
CA ARG A 187 6.56 -15.62 -23.87
C ARG A 187 7.00 -16.70 -22.89
N GLU A 188 8.12 -17.38 -23.13
CA GLU A 188 8.66 -18.40 -22.25
C GLU A 188 9.12 -17.81 -20.90
N LYS A 189 9.93 -16.73 -20.96
CA LYS A 189 10.37 -16.03 -19.74
C LYS A 189 9.20 -15.51 -18.91
N THR A 190 8.17 -15.01 -19.58
CA THR A 190 6.96 -14.55 -18.89
C THR A 190 6.25 -15.68 -18.15
N LYS A 191 6.12 -16.85 -18.80
CA LYS A 191 5.54 -18.04 -18.15
C LYS A 191 6.36 -18.45 -16.93
N THR A 192 7.69 -18.48 -17.04
CA THR A 192 8.58 -18.78 -15.91
C THR A 192 8.38 -17.82 -14.73
N VAL A 193 8.30 -16.50 -15.01
CA VAL A 193 8.08 -15.48 -13.97
C VAL A 193 6.73 -15.68 -13.28
N ILE A 194 5.65 -15.95 -14.03
CA ILE A 194 4.33 -16.18 -13.41
C ILE A 194 4.32 -17.48 -12.59
N MET A 195 4.97 -18.53 -13.08
CA MET A 195 4.99 -19.82 -12.38
C MET A 195 5.91 -19.88 -11.14
N SER A 196 6.84 -18.90 -10.99
CA SER A 196 7.80 -18.83 -9.88
C SER A 196 7.31 -18.04 -8.66
N ASP A 197 5.99 -17.91 -8.47
CA ASP A 197 5.38 -17.13 -7.37
C ASP A 197 5.86 -15.67 -7.30
N SER A 198 6.26 -15.13 -8.45
CA SER A 198 6.77 -13.76 -8.56
C SER A 198 5.71 -12.76 -8.98
N VAL A 199 4.48 -13.19 -9.22
CA VAL A 199 3.36 -12.35 -9.67
C VAL A 199 2.17 -12.51 -8.74
N CYS A 200 1.67 -11.37 -8.24
CA CYS A 200 0.39 -11.30 -7.53
C CYS A 200 -0.61 -10.52 -8.36
N VAL A 201 -1.87 -10.93 -8.33
CA VAL A 201 -3.00 -10.17 -8.88
C VAL A 201 -3.99 -9.91 -7.75
N ASN A 202 -4.38 -8.66 -7.58
CA ASN A 202 -5.25 -8.21 -6.48
C ASN A 202 -4.78 -8.74 -5.12
N PHE A 203 -3.44 -8.66 -4.91
CA PHE A 203 -2.73 -9.05 -3.68
C PHE A 203 -2.70 -10.57 -3.41
N GLU A 204 -3.15 -11.40 -4.35
CA GLU A 204 -3.06 -12.88 -4.27
C GLU A 204 -2.01 -13.39 -5.26
N GLU A 205 -1.14 -14.29 -4.80
CA GLU A 205 -0.19 -14.97 -5.67
C GLU A 205 -0.94 -15.82 -6.70
N THR A 206 -0.50 -15.77 -7.94
CA THR A 206 -1.14 -16.52 -9.02
C THR A 206 -0.11 -17.19 -9.93
N LYS A 207 -0.37 -18.46 -10.25
CA LYS A 207 0.33 -19.23 -11.28
C LYS A 207 -0.48 -19.34 -12.57
N ASN A 208 -1.68 -18.76 -12.59
CA ASN A 208 -2.56 -18.84 -13.74
C ASN A 208 -2.12 -17.84 -14.83
N VAL A 209 -1.30 -18.31 -15.76
CA VAL A 209 -0.83 -17.52 -16.91
C VAL A 209 -1.96 -16.96 -17.77
N SER A 210 -3.12 -17.63 -17.77
CA SER A 210 -4.30 -17.26 -18.55
C SER A 210 -5.29 -16.39 -17.78
N PHE A 211 -4.96 -15.95 -16.57
CA PHE A 211 -5.82 -15.08 -15.78
C PHE A 211 -6.16 -13.81 -16.58
N ASN A 212 -7.44 -13.52 -16.73
CA ASN A 212 -7.90 -12.31 -17.41
C ASN A 212 -8.00 -11.15 -16.42
N LEU A 213 -7.13 -10.16 -16.60
CA LEU A 213 -7.17 -8.92 -15.83
C LEU A 213 -8.38 -8.08 -16.25
N LYS A 214 -8.96 -7.40 -15.27
CA LYS A 214 -10.04 -6.43 -15.45
C LYS A 214 -9.51 -5.01 -15.23
N GLU A 215 -10.28 -4.04 -15.65
CA GLU A 215 -10.01 -2.64 -15.36
C GLU A 215 -9.93 -2.40 -13.84
N ASN A 216 -8.92 -1.64 -13.43
CA ASN A 216 -8.51 -1.37 -12.05
C ASN A 216 -7.92 -2.58 -11.29
N ASP A 217 -7.71 -3.73 -11.92
CA ASP A 217 -6.93 -4.79 -11.30
C ASP A 217 -5.49 -4.33 -11.04
N VAL A 218 -5.04 -4.63 -9.82
CA VAL A 218 -3.67 -4.39 -9.37
C VAL A 218 -2.85 -5.65 -9.59
N PHE A 219 -1.69 -5.54 -10.21
CA PHE A 219 -0.76 -6.66 -10.28
C PHE A 219 0.65 -6.22 -9.91
N THR A 220 1.32 -7.03 -9.12
CA THR A 220 2.71 -6.82 -8.69
C THR A 220 3.60 -7.88 -9.28
N ILE A 221 4.78 -7.46 -9.71
CA ILE A 221 5.81 -8.35 -10.26
C ILE A 221 7.08 -8.14 -9.44
N ARG A 222 7.57 -9.22 -8.81
CA ARG A 222 8.75 -9.18 -7.95
C ARG A 222 9.95 -8.58 -8.68
N GLY A 223 10.56 -7.54 -8.11
CA GLY A 223 11.68 -6.83 -8.71
C GLY A 223 11.32 -5.87 -9.87
N LYS A 224 10.02 -5.72 -10.20
CA LYS A 224 9.55 -4.78 -11.23
C LYS A 224 8.59 -3.72 -10.71
N GLY A 225 7.96 -3.95 -9.56
CA GLY A 225 7.05 -3.01 -8.92
C GLY A 225 5.57 -3.39 -9.03
N LYS A 226 4.73 -2.43 -8.67
CA LYS A 226 3.26 -2.51 -8.67
C LYS A 226 2.71 -1.81 -9.90
N PHE A 227 1.71 -2.44 -10.50
CA PHE A 227 1.03 -1.97 -11.71
C PHE A 227 -0.48 -1.99 -11.52
N VAL A 228 -1.18 -1.05 -12.15
CA VAL A 228 -2.64 -1.02 -12.18
C VAL A 228 -3.09 -0.94 -13.64
N LEU A 229 -3.93 -1.85 -14.06
CA LEU A 229 -4.58 -1.80 -15.39
C LEU A 229 -5.68 -0.74 -15.34
N LYS A 230 -5.46 0.43 -15.95
CA LYS A 230 -6.45 1.53 -15.93
C LYS A 230 -7.61 1.29 -16.89
N GLY A 231 -7.36 0.63 -18.01
CA GLY A 231 -8.41 0.33 -18.96
C GLY A 231 -7.92 0.16 -20.41
N ILE A 232 -8.88 -0.03 -21.30
CA ILE A 232 -8.66 -0.16 -22.74
C ILE A 232 -8.88 1.20 -23.39
N LEU A 233 -7.84 1.73 -24.05
CA LEU A 233 -7.89 3.01 -24.78
C LEU A 233 -8.43 2.86 -26.20
N GLY A 234 -8.54 1.64 -26.72
CA GLY A 234 -9.01 1.34 -28.06
C GLY A 234 -8.35 0.11 -28.68
N THR A 235 -8.62 -0.13 -29.95
CA THR A 235 -8.03 -1.21 -30.73
C THR A 235 -7.19 -0.68 -31.89
N THR A 236 -6.14 -1.41 -32.22
CA THR A 236 -5.34 -1.12 -33.43
C THR A 236 -6.02 -1.67 -34.67
N GLY A 237 -5.66 -1.18 -35.86
CA GLY A 237 -6.17 -1.72 -37.13
C GLY A 237 -5.90 -3.22 -37.36
N LYS A 238 -5.03 -3.84 -36.56
CA LYS A 238 -4.76 -5.30 -36.56
C LYS A 238 -5.49 -6.04 -35.43
N GLY A 239 -6.52 -5.45 -34.82
CA GLY A 239 -7.33 -6.07 -33.78
C GLY A 239 -6.65 -6.24 -32.40
N ARG A 240 -5.47 -5.61 -32.17
CA ARG A 240 -4.82 -5.62 -30.84
C ARG A 240 -5.35 -4.52 -29.97
N MET A 241 -5.41 -4.76 -28.65
CA MET A 241 -5.87 -3.79 -27.65
C MET A 241 -4.75 -2.82 -27.28
N ARG A 242 -5.07 -1.53 -27.22
CA ARG A 242 -4.23 -0.50 -26.61
C ARG A 242 -4.73 -0.29 -25.18
N ILE A 243 -3.89 -0.57 -24.19
CA ILE A 243 -4.23 -0.47 -22.76
C ILE A 243 -3.40 0.60 -22.08
N SER A 244 -3.98 1.24 -21.06
CA SER A 244 -3.25 2.11 -20.13
C SER A 244 -2.94 1.33 -18.86
N VAL A 245 -1.69 1.42 -18.42
CA VAL A 245 -1.19 0.80 -17.19
C VAL A 245 -0.41 1.84 -16.38
N THR A 246 -0.81 2.02 -15.13
CA THR A 246 -0.06 2.83 -14.18
C THR A 246 1.01 1.97 -13.51
N HIS A 247 2.26 2.44 -13.51
CA HIS A 247 3.40 1.81 -12.87
C HIS A 247 3.84 2.62 -11.65
N TYR A 248 3.83 2.00 -10.48
CA TYR A 248 4.37 2.55 -9.23
C TYR A 248 5.81 2.04 -9.05
N LYS A 249 6.79 2.95 -9.12
CA LYS A 249 8.23 2.62 -9.04
C LYS A 249 8.71 2.38 -7.63
#